data_ee578828f45ff5572ec40e49eac53b96
#
_entry.id   ee578828f45ff5572ec40e49eac53b96
#
_cell.length_a   1.000
_cell.length_b   1.000
_cell.length_c   1.000
_cell.angle_alpha   90.00
_cell.angle_beta   90.00
_cell.angle_gamma   90.00
#
_symmetry.space_group_name_H-M   'P 1'
#
loop_
_entity.id
_entity.type
_entity.pdbx_description
1 polymer ?
#
loop_
_entity_poly.entity_id
_entity_poly.type
_entity_poly.pdbx_seq_one_letter_code
_entity_poly.pdbx_strand_id
1 'polypeptide(L)'
;MNPLTSALWERRPQHGLRIVDAHAHAGPYSLFFIPEAGPAGMVRVMDRCGVAHAVLSSHLAIQLDAAAGNAATAAVVDHAPDRFTGYLTVNPWQDPVGEIEKWGDDPRFGGIKLHPDLHIYPLTGPRYAPVWEFAQRTGCPVLTHTYDGSAYNDLPMVEETATRYPDAVILAGHAGATPLGFDTAIEVAQRHSGVVLEVCGSYNTGADLARMVREVGPRQVVFGSDFPFIDLRMSLGRVVFSDLSDDARAAVLGGTMTDLLQWRDRTRQARSSQVIAP
;
A
#
# COMPACT_ATOMS: atom_id res chain seq x y z
N MET A 1 -10.85 -28.26 -3.78
CA MET A 1 -9.78 -27.23 -3.82
C MET A 1 -10.41 -26.02 -4.49
N ASN A 2 -10.28 -24.85 -3.87
CA ASN A 2 -10.80 -23.59 -4.41
C ASN A 2 -10.17 -23.29 -5.79
N PRO A 3 -10.90 -22.73 -6.77
CA PRO A 3 -10.37 -22.42 -8.11
C PRO A 3 -9.08 -21.59 -8.11
N LEU A 4 -8.95 -20.63 -7.18
CA LEU A 4 -7.74 -19.82 -7.02
C LEU A 4 -6.54 -20.66 -6.56
N THR A 5 -6.75 -21.53 -5.58
CA THR A 5 -5.72 -22.45 -5.07
C THR A 5 -5.26 -23.40 -6.17
N SER A 6 -6.22 -23.95 -6.95
CA SER A 6 -5.90 -24.81 -8.10
C SER A 6 -5.12 -24.06 -9.17
N ALA A 7 -5.53 -22.85 -9.53
CA ALA A 7 -4.86 -22.04 -10.54
C ALA A 7 -3.40 -21.71 -10.13
N LEU A 8 -3.17 -21.33 -8.86
CA LEU A 8 -1.83 -21.04 -8.36
C LEU A 8 -0.97 -22.32 -8.35
N TRP A 9 -1.54 -23.45 -7.89
CA TRP A 9 -0.86 -24.75 -7.88
C TRP A 9 -0.45 -25.22 -9.28
N GLU A 10 -1.33 -25.01 -10.25
CA GLU A 10 -1.10 -25.35 -11.65
C GLU A 10 -0.31 -24.27 -12.42
N ARG A 11 0.15 -23.22 -11.73
CA ARG A 11 0.88 -22.08 -12.31
C ARG A 11 0.11 -21.39 -13.42
N ARG A 12 -1.21 -21.32 -13.29
CA ARG A 12 -2.09 -20.58 -14.20
C ARG A 12 -2.44 -19.19 -13.63
N PRO A 13 -2.66 -18.17 -14.45
CA PRO A 13 -3.18 -16.89 -13.99
C PRO A 13 -4.49 -17.06 -13.22
N GLN A 14 -4.74 -16.18 -12.25
CA GLN A 14 -5.94 -16.20 -11.40
C GLN A 14 -7.12 -15.59 -12.16
N HIS A 15 -7.74 -16.34 -13.07
CA HIS A 15 -8.86 -15.86 -13.87
C HIS A 15 -10.12 -15.66 -13.01
N GLY A 16 -10.84 -14.57 -13.31
CA GLY A 16 -12.11 -14.23 -12.63
C GLY A 16 -11.98 -13.41 -11.36
N LEU A 17 -10.74 -13.11 -10.92
CA LEU A 17 -10.48 -12.22 -9.80
C LEU A 17 -9.52 -11.10 -10.21
N ARG A 18 -9.87 -9.86 -9.90
CA ARG A 18 -8.96 -8.72 -10.08
C ARG A 18 -8.02 -8.64 -8.87
N ILE A 19 -6.79 -9.12 -9.02
CA ILE A 19 -5.76 -8.99 -7.99
C ILE A 19 -5.07 -7.65 -8.14
N VAL A 20 -5.02 -6.87 -7.06
CA VAL A 20 -4.36 -5.58 -6.96
C VAL A 20 -3.31 -5.64 -5.85
N ASP A 21 -2.06 -5.50 -6.22
CA ASP A 21 -0.95 -5.41 -5.29
C ASP A 21 -0.86 -3.97 -4.73
N ALA A 22 -1.12 -3.81 -3.45
CA ALA A 22 -1.12 -2.50 -2.78
C ALA A 22 0.28 -1.99 -2.40
N HIS A 23 1.33 -2.81 -2.55
CA HIS A 23 2.67 -2.46 -2.10
C HIS A 23 3.74 -3.07 -3.00
N ALA A 24 4.16 -2.32 -4.00
CA ALA A 24 5.24 -2.71 -4.89
C ALA A 24 6.28 -1.57 -5.04
N HIS A 25 7.42 -1.90 -5.63
CA HIS A 25 8.50 -0.94 -5.86
C HIS A 25 9.06 -1.07 -7.28
N ALA A 26 9.65 0.01 -7.81
CA ALA A 26 10.30 0.00 -9.10
C ALA A 26 11.73 0.57 -9.02
N GLY A 27 12.56 0.11 -9.93
CA GLY A 27 13.94 0.56 -10.06
C GLY A 27 14.94 -0.18 -9.17
N PRO A 28 16.23 0.09 -9.35
CA PRO A 28 17.30 -0.56 -8.61
C PRO A 28 17.27 -0.17 -7.12
N TYR A 29 17.72 -1.10 -6.28
CA TYR A 29 17.95 -0.85 -4.87
C TYR A 29 19.44 -0.64 -4.62
N SER A 30 19.82 0.30 -3.74
CA SER A 30 21.21 0.72 -3.58
C SER A 30 22.12 -0.33 -2.95
N LEU A 31 21.59 -1.24 -2.15
CA LEU A 31 22.39 -2.19 -1.36
C LEU A 31 22.60 -3.55 -2.04
N PHE A 32 21.75 -3.93 -2.98
CA PHE A 32 21.88 -5.19 -3.72
C PHE A 32 21.11 -5.19 -5.02
N PHE A 33 21.50 -6.08 -5.93
CA PHE A 33 20.82 -6.25 -7.21
C PHE A 33 19.45 -6.88 -7.06
N ILE A 34 18.43 -6.23 -7.62
CA ILE A 34 17.07 -6.79 -7.72
C ILE A 34 16.79 -7.06 -9.20
N PRO A 35 16.54 -8.34 -9.57
CA PRO A 35 16.10 -8.68 -10.93
C PRO A 35 14.66 -8.19 -11.16
N GLU A 36 14.29 -7.97 -12.42
CA GLU A 36 12.92 -7.60 -12.84
C GLU A 36 12.37 -6.29 -12.23
N ALA A 37 13.24 -5.41 -11.73
CA ALA A 37 12.87 -4.14 -11.10
C ALA A 37 12.39 -3.06 -12.09
N GLY A 38 12.55 -3.27 -13.40
CA GLY A 38 12.03 -2.37 -14.44
C GLY A 38 10.58 -2.72 -14.83
N PRO A 39 9.83 -1.76 -15.41
CA PRO A 39 8.38 -1.93 -15.66
C PRO A 39 8.05 -3.13 -16.53
N ALA A 40 8.79 -3.39 -17.60
CA ALA A 40 8.57 -4.57 -18.45
C ALA A 40 8.81 -5.90 -17.72
N GLY A 41 9.81 -5.95 -16.83
CA GLY A 41 10.09 -7.11 -15.99
C GLY A 41 8.97 -7.36 -14.99
N MET A 42 8.52 -6.30 -14.32
CA MET A 42 7.41 -6.35 -13.37
C MET A 42 6.13 -6.87 -14.05
N VAL A 43 5.76 -6.34 -15.21
CA VAL A 43 4.59 -6.80 -15.98
C VAL A 43 4.69 -8.29 -16.29
N ARG A 44 5.86 -8.78 -16.75
CA ARG A 44 6.04 -10.23 -17.02
C ARG A 44 5.79 -11.10 -15.79
N VAL A 45 6.24 -10.67 -14.61
CA VAL A 45 6.01 -11.43 -13.35
C VAL A 45 4.55 -11.35 -12.93
N MET A 46 3.95 -10.16 -12.99
CA MET A 46 2.53 -9.96 -12.71
C MET A 46 1.64 -10.84 -13.60
N ASP A 47 1.93 -10.92 -14.91
CA ASP A 47 1.17 -11.77 -15.86
C ASP A 47 1.24 -13.26 -15.48
N ARG A 48 2.42 -13.75 -15.10
CA ARG A 48 2.59 -15.13 -14.64
C ARG A 48 1.82 -15.44 -13.36
N CYS A 49 1.63 -14.44 -12.51
CA CYS A 49 0.91 -14.57 -11.24
C CYS A 49 -0.58 -14.21 -11.33
N GLY A 50 -1.03 -13.67 -12.47
CA GLY A 50 -2.40 -13.18 -12.63
C GLY A 50 -2.69 -11.90 -11.84
N VAL A 51 -1.67 -11.13 -11.45
CA VAL A 51 -1.83 -9.82 -10.82
C VAL A 51 -2.19 -8.79 -11.87
N ALA A 52 -3.37 -8.23 -11.75
CA ALA A 52 -3.92 -7.30 -12.74
C ALA A 52 -3.31 -5.91 -12.64
N HIS A 53 -3.03 -5.45 -11.42
CA HIS A 53 -2.59 -4.08 -11.17
C HIS A 53 -1.67 -4.03 -9.94
N ALA A 54 -0.71 -3.10 -9.93
CA ALA A 54 0.14 -2.83 -8.78
C ALA A 54 0.24 -1.33 -8.49
N VAL A 55 0.22 -0.98 -7.21
CA VAL A 55 0.49 0.37 -6.74
C VAL A 55 1.92 0.41 -6.21
N LEU A 56 2.75 1.27 -6.78
CA LEU A 56 4.19 1.23 -6.56
C LEU A 56 4.81 2.60 -6.28
N SER A 57 5.94 2.58 -5.60
CA SER A 57 6.87 3.70 -5.48
C SER A 57 8.25 3.32 -5.99
N SER A 58 9.00 4.28 -6.51
CA SER A 58 10.39 4.07 -6.91
C SER A 58 11.30 3.88 -5.69
N HIS A 59 12.24 2.94 -5.74
CA HIS A 59 13.28 2.81 -4.72
C HIS A 59 14.12 4.10 -4.59
N LEU A 60 14.34 4.81 -5.70
CA LEU A 60 15.03 6.10 -5.70
C LEU A 60 14.29 7.11 -4.81
N ALA A 61 12.95 7.16 -4.90
CA ALA A 61 12.14 8.09 -4.13
C ALA A 61 12.22 7.84 -2.63
N ILE A 62 12.12 6.58 -2.21
CA ILE A 62 12.11 6.22 -0.78
C ILE A 62 13.48 6.27 -0.12
N GLN A 63 14.59 6.11 -0.90
CA GLN A 63 15.93 6.02 -0.35
C GLN A 63 16.73 7.32 -0.42
N LEU A 64 16.63 8.07 -1.50
CA LEU A 64 17.63 9.11 -1.83
C LEU A 64 17.01 10.46 -2.22
N ASP A 65 16.16 10.49 -3.24
CA ASP A 65 15.67 11.72 -3.88
C ASP A 65 14.20 11.56 -4.24
N ALA A 66 13.32 12.19 -3.46
CA ALA A 66 11.88 12.11 -3.66
C ALA A 66 11.48 12.74 -5.00
N ALA A 67 12.04 13.88 -5.37
CA ALA A 67 11.67 14.59 -6.59
C ALA A 67 12.03 13.78 -7.86
N ALA A 68 13.28 13.30 -7.96
CA ALA A 68 13.71 12.46 -9.04
C ALA A 68 13.00 11.10 -9.05
N GLY A 69 12.79 10.52 -7.88
CA GLY A 69 12.12 9.23 -7.73
C GLY A 69 10.62 9.30 -8.03
N ASN A 70 9.93 10.39 -7.72
CA ASN A 70 8.53 10.60 -8.10
C ASN A 70 8.39 10.75 -9.62
N ALA A 71 9.32 11.45 -10.26
CA ALA A 71 9.37 11.51 -11.73
C ALA A 71 9.62 10.12 -12.35
N ALA A 72 10.50 9.30 -11.75
CA ALA A 72 10.73 7.93 -12.17
C ALA A 72 9.50 7.04 -11.96
N THR A 73 8.77 7.20 -10.83
CA THR A 73 7.50 6.52 -10.58
C THR A 73 6.46 6.87 -11.66
N ALA A 74 6.32 8.16 -11.99
CA ALA A 74 5.42 8.61 -13.06
C ALA A 74 5.78 7.97 -14.41
N ALA A 75 7.06 7.89 -14.74
CA ALA A 75 7.52 7.25 -15.98
C ALA A 75 7.21 5.73 -16.03
N VAL A 76 7.27 5.04 -14.89
CA VAL A 76 6.85 3.62 -14.80
C VAL A 76 5.35 3.48 -15.05
N VAL A 77 4.53 4.38 -14.50
CA VAL A 77 3.08 4.39 -14.74
C VAL A 77 2.79 4.67 -16.22
N ASP A 78 3.46 5.66 -16.82
CA ASP A 78 3.31 6.00 -18.25
C ASP A 78 3.69 4.83 -19.19
N HIS A 79 4.60 3.95 -18.76
CA HIS A 79 4.96 2.74 -19.54
C HIS A 79 3.83 1.72 -19.64
N ALA A 80 3.01 1.58 -18.60
CA ALA A 80 1.89 0.63 -18.58
C ALA A 80 0.76 1.14 -17.65
N PRO A 81 0.00 2.17 -18.09
CA PRO A 81 -0.97 2.87 -17.22
C PRO A 81 -2.14 1.98 -16.76
N ASP A 82 -2.47 0.95 -17.52
CA ASP A 82 -3.49 -0.04 -17.12
C ASP A 82 -3.00 -1.02 -16.06
N ARG A 83 -1.69 -1.08 -15.82
CA ARG A 83 -1.04 -2.04 -14.93
C ARG A 83 -0.47 -1.41 -13.66
N PHE A 84 -0.19 -0.12 -13.69
CA PHE A 84 0.46 0.59 -12.59
C PHE A 84 -0.27 1.85 -12.17
N THR A 85 -0.22 2.10 -10.87
CA THR A 85 -0.52 3.39 -10.24
C THR A 85 0.66 3.75 -9.34
N GLY A 86 1.04 5.02 -9.28
CA GLY A 86 2.11 5.50 -8.42
C GLY A 86 1.67 5.79 -7.00
N TYR A 87 2.55 5.57 -6.02
CA TYR A 87 2.54 6.30 -4.77
C TYR A 87 3.46 7.51 -4.88
N LEU A 88 2.95 8.68 -4.53
CA LEU A 88 3.76 9.86 -4.33
C LEU A 88 4.60 9.68 -3.06
N THR A 89 5.90 9.59 -3.20
CA THR A 89 6.78 9.50 -2.02
C THR A 89 7.08 10.90 -1.49
N VAL A 90 6.92 11.09 -0.17
CA VAL A 90 7.24 12.34 0.50
C VAL A 90 8.34 12.10 1.53
N ASN A 91 9.46 12.80 1.35
CA ASN A 91 10.59 12.78 2.27
C ASN A 91 10.56 14.04 3.16
N PRO A 92 10.53 13.91 4.50
CA PRO A 92 10.38 15.04 5.43
C PRO A 92 11.59 15.99 5.43
N TRP A 93 12.73 15.56 4.90
CA TRP A 93 13.95 16.36 4.82
C TRP A 93 14.12 17.13 3.51
N GLN A 94 13.26 16.85 2.52
CA GLN A 94 13.27 17.52 1.22
C GLN A 94 12.17 18.58 1.15
N ASP A 95 11.32 18.56 0.14
CA ASP A 95 10.22 19.52 -0.02
C ASP A 95 8.83 18.84 0.03
N PRO A 96 8.31 18.50 1.23
CA PRO A 96 7.02 17.82 1.36
C PRO A 96 5.84 18.59 0.72
N VAL A 97 5.84 19.89 0.84
CA VAL A 97 4.75 20.74 0.33
C VAL A 97 4.83 20.84 -1.19
N GLY A 98 5.99 21.16 -1.74
CA GLY A 98 6.17 21.27 -3.19
C GLY A 98 5.91 19.95 -3.93
N GLU A 99 6.29 18.80 -3.34
CA GLU A 99 5.98 17.49 -3.94
C GLU A 99 4.46 17.21 -3.94
N ILE A 100 3.73 17.56 -2.87
CA ILE A 100 2.27 17.43 -2.83
C ILE A 100 1.59 18.40 -3.80
N GLU A 101 2.04 19.64 -3.89
CA GLU A 101 1.51 20.63 -4.83
C GLU A 101 1.72 20.20 -6.28
N LYS A 102 2.89 19.63 -6.59
CA LYS A 102 3.25 19.18 -7.93
C LYS A 102 2.51 17.93 -8.39
N TRP A 103 2.37 16.93 -7.51
CA TRP A 103 1.92 15.60 -7.88
C TRP A 103 0.61 15.17 -7.24
N GLY A 104 0.14 15.86 -6.20
CA GLY A 104 -1.02 15.44 -5.41
C GLY A 104 -2.30 15.27 -6.24
N ASP A 105 -2.49 16.09 -7.28
CA ASP A 105 -3.62 16.00 -8.20
C ASP A 105 -3.30 15.25 -9.51
N ASP A 106 -2.06 14.77 -9.71
CA ASP A 106 -1.68 14.02 -10.91
C ASP A 106 -2.36 12.64 -10.91
N PRO A 107 -3.10 12.27 -11.98
CA PRO A 107 -3.85 11.01 -12.03
C PRO A 107 -2.98 9.75 -12.01
N ARG A 108 -1.69 9.86 -12.27
CA ARG A 108 -0.75 8.74 -12.17
C ARG A 108 -0.53 8.26 -10.74
N PHE A 109 -0.78 9.11 -9.74
CA PHE A 109 -0.59 8.80 -8.34
C PHE A 109 -1.92 8.52 -7.64
N GLY A 110 -2.08 7.33 -7.08
CA GLY A 110 -3.28 6.88 -6.36
C GLY A 110 -3.19 6.93 -4.85
N GLY A 111 -2.03 7.32 -4.30
CA GLY A 111 -1.77 7.40 -2.86
C GLY A 111 -0.43 8.06 -2.57
N ILE A 112 -0.08 8.12 -1.29
CA ILE A 112 1.22 8.63 -0.81
C ILE A 112 1.98 7.49 -0.13
N LYS A 113 3.31 7.44 -0.31
CA LYS A 113 4.24 6.52 0.39
C LYS A 113 5.11 7.28 1.37
N LEU A 114 5.16 6.78 2.60
CA LEU A 114 6.12 7.20 3.62
C LEU A 114 7.01 6.05 4.02
N HIS A 115 8.27 6.34 4.35
CA HIS A 115 9.21 5.37 4.88
C HIS A 115 10.01 5.95 6.05
N PRO A 116 9.38 6.11 7.24
CA PRO A 116 9.99 6.82 8.37
C PRO A 116 11.35 6.29 8.80
N ASP A 117 11.59 4.96 8.77
CA ASP A 117 12.89 4.37 9.10
C ASP A 117 14.00 4.81 8.14
N LEU A 118 13.78 4.76 6.82
CA LEU A 118 14.77 5.22 5.85
C LEU A 118 14.98 6.73 5.92
N HIS A 119 13.92 7.46 6.26
CA HIS A 119 13.99 8.90 6.44
C HIS A 119 14.57 9.31 7.80
N ILE A 120 14.72 8.37 8.76
CA ILE A 120 15.18 8.63 10.14
C ILE A 120 14.37 9.80 10.74
N TYR A 121 13.05 9.70 10.61
CA TYR A 121 12.14 10.75 11.04
C TYR A 121 10.80 10.16 11.52
N PRO A 122 10.31 10.53 12.72
CA PRO A 122 9.12 9.89 13.28
C PRO A 122 7.86 10.19 12.46
N LEU A 123 6.99 9.19 12.32
CA LEU A 123 5.73 9.25 11.58
C LEU A 123 4.83 10.41 12.06
N THR A 124 4.84 10.68 13.37
CA THR A 124 4.07 11.76 14.01
C THR A 124 4.75 13.13 13.94
N GLY A 125 5.93 13.21 13.33
CA GLY A 125 6.73 14.42 13.26
C GLY A 125 6.08 15.51 12.38
N PRO A 126 6.24 16.80 12.75
CA PRO A 126 5.54 17.92 12.11
C PRO A 126 5.85 18.10 10.62
N ARG A 127 6.98 17.58 10.12
CA ARG A 127 7.30 17.67 8.69
C ARG A 127 6.46 16.72 7.83
N TYR A 128 5.79 15.72 8.42
CA TYR A 128 4.79 14.92 7.73
C TYR A 128 3.37 15.50 7.82
N ALA A 129 3.14 16.57 8.60
CA ALA A 129 1.82 17.18 8.73
C ALA A 129 1.16 17.53 7.37
N PRO A 130 1.87 18.09 6.35
CA PRO A 130 1.26 18.35 5.05
C PRO A 130 0.68 17.10 4.38
N VAL A 131 1.30 15.93 4.57
CA VAL A 131 0.79 14.64 4.05
C VAL A 131 -0.51 14.26 4.73
N TRP A 132 -0.54 14.33 6.06
CA TRP A 132 -1.72 13.95 6.84
C TRP A 132 -2.89 14.91 6.64
N GLU A 133 -2.63 16.20 6.53
CA GLU A 133 -3.62 17.23 6.18
C GLU A 133 -4.19 17.01 4.77
N PHE A 134 -3.34 16.64 3.81
CA PHE A 134 -3.78 16.31 2.46
C PHE A 134 -4.65 15.04 2.48
N ALA A 135 -4.21 13.98 3.14
CA ALA A 135 -4.93 12.72 3.27
C ALA A 135 -6.30 12.91 3.95
N GLN A 136 -6.33 13.61 5.08
CA GLN A 136 -7.55 13.97 5.82
C GLN A 136 -8.57 14.69 4.94
N ARG A 137 -8.12 15.68 4.18
CA ARG A 137 -8.99 16.50 3.33
C ARG A 137 -9.51 15.76 2.10
N THR A 138 -8.76 14.82 1.57
CA THR A 138 -9.04 14.21 0.26
C THR A 138 -9.47 12.75 0.33
N GLY A 139 -9.16 12.06 1.43
CA GLY A 139 -9.29 10.60 1.55
C GLY A 139 -8.22 9.84 0.75
N CYS A 140 -7.14 10.51 0.33
CA CYS A 140 -5.99 9.90 -0.33
C CYS A 140 -5.34 8.87 0.59
N PRO A 141 -5.19 7.59 0.20
CA PRO A 141 -4.57 6.60 1.07
C PRO A 141 -3.06 6.85 1.21
N VAL A 142 -2.57 6.68 2.44
CA VAL A 142 -1.14 6.81 2.76
C VAL A 142 -0.59 5.46 3.18
N LEU A 143 0.26 4.87 2.36
CA LEU A 143 1.03 3.67 2.73
C LEU A 143 2.27 4.11 3.51
N THR A 144 2.34 3.75 4.77
CA THR A 144 3.54 3.96 5.60
C THR A 144 4.20 2.62 5.92
N HIS A 145 5.53 2.56 5.83
CA HIS A 145 6.28 1.44 6.42
C HIS A 145 6.03 1.41 7.91
N THR A 146 5.80 0.23 8.51
CA THR A 146 5.68 0.05 9.96
C THR A 146 6.54 -1.11 10.43
N TYR A 147 7.12 -0.96 11.62
CA TYR A 147 7.93 -1.99 12.26
C TYR A 147 7.79 -1.88 13.79
N ASP A 148 7.38 -2.96 14.42
CA ASP A 148 7.23 -3.07 15.87
C ASP A 148 8.52 -2.72 16.60
N GLY A 149 8.45 -1.84 17.59
CA GLY A 149 9.59 -1.33 18.34
C GLY A 149 10.47 -0.30 17.61
N SER A 150 10.11 0.14 16.39
CA SER A 150 10.84 1.20 15.71
C SER A 150 10.66 2.56 16.40
N ALA A 151 11.75 3.31 16.50
CA ALA A 151 11.72 4.68 17.00
C ALA A 151 11.02 5.67 16.06
N TYR A 152 10.67 5.25 14.82
CA TYR A 152 10.19 6.14 13.77
C TYR A 152 8.80 5.78 13.24
N ASN A 153 8.35 4.52 13.34
CA ASN A 153 7.12 4.06 12.70
C ASN A 153 6.42 2.90 13.43
N ASP A 154 6.61 2.80 14.72
CA ASP A 154 5.91 1.81 15.54
C ASP A 154 4.39 2.03 15.53
N LEU A 155 3.62 0.98 15.78
CA LEU A 155 2.15 1.00 15.71
C LEU A 155 1.49 2.04 16.64
N PRO A 156 2.00 2.35 17.85
CA PRO A 156 1.51 3.48 18.63
C PRO A 156 1.58 4.83 17.91
N MET A 157 2.57 5.04 17.01
CA MET A 157 2.63 6.25 16.19
C MET A 157 1.57 6.25 15.08
N VAL A 158 1.20 5.08 14.56
CA VAL A 158 0.07 4.95 13.64
C VAL A 158 -1.22 5.31 14.35
N GLU A 159 -1.43 4.83 15.58
CA GLU A 159 -2.58 5.15 16.41
C GLU A 159 -2.68 6.67 16.74
N GLU A 160 -1.56 7.27 17.16
CA GLU A 160 -1.50 8.73 17.39
C GLU A 160 -1.87 9.50 16.11
N THR A 161 -1.34 9.07 14.97
CA THR A 161 -1.63 9.69 13.67
C THR A 161 -3.12 9.55 13.30
N ALA A 162 -3.69 8.35 13.43
CA ALA A 162 -5.11 8.09 13.15
C ALA A 162 -6.04 8.87 14.09
N THR A 163 -5.62 9.06 15.36
CA THR A 163 -6.36 9.88 16.33
C THR A 163 -6.34 11.36 15.94
N ARG A 164 -5.19 11.86 15.48
CA ARG A 164 -5.01 13.26 15.07
C ARG A 164 -5.68 13.58 13.74
N TYR A 165 -5.75 12.60 12.84
CA TYR A 165 -6.30 12.73 11.49
C TYR A 165 -7.33 11.63 11.23
N PRO A 166 -8.52 11.70 11.86
CA PRO A 166 -9.48 10.60 11.91
C PRO A 166 -10.11 10.22 10.55
N ASP A 167 -10.07 11.11 9.56
CA ASP A 167 -10.58 10.84 8.21
C ASP A 167 -9.47 10.38 7.25
N ALA A 168 -8.21 10.34 7.68
CA ALA A 168 -7.11 9.85 6.88
C ALA A 168 -7.17 8.32 6.75
N VAL A 169 -6.91 7.81 5.55
CA VAL A 169 -6.76 6.36 5.30
C VAL A 169 -5.28 6.01 5.40
N ILE A 170 -4.93 5.18 6.38
CA ILE A 170 -3.55 4.78 6.66
C ILE A 170 -3.39 3.29 6.36
N LEU A 171 -2.59 2.95 5.35
CA LEU A 171 -2.17 1.57 5.12
C LEU A 171 -0.91 1.31 5.97
N ALA A 172 -1.06 0.50 7.02
CA ALA A 172 0.05 0.09 7.88
C ALA A 172 0.86 -1.00 7.16
N GLY A 173 1.87 -0.59 6.41
CA GLY A 173 2.72 -1.48 5.62
C GLY A 173 3.41 -2.51 6.50
N HIS A 174 3.34 -3.79 6.11
CA HIS A 174 3.81 -4.96 6.86
C HIS A 174 3.04 -5.28 8.16
N ALA A 175 1.96 -4.53 8.46
CA ALA A 175 1.15 -4.70 9.67
C ALA A 175 2.02 -4.79 10.96
N GLY A 176 3.08 -3.97 11.06
CA GLY A 176 4.02 -4.00 12.18
C GLY A 176 5.14 -5.03 12.07
N ALA A 177 5.21 -5.78 10.96
CA ALA A 177 6.30 -6.66 10.53
C ALA A 177 6.66 -7.85 11.45
N THR A 178 6.37 -7.83 12.73
CA THR A 178 6.68 -8.90 13.69
C THR A 178 5.42 -9.53 14.28
N PRO A 179 5.47 -10.74 14.87
CA PRO A 179 4.30 -11.32 15.53
C PRO A 179 3.70 -10.43 16.63
N LEU A 180 4.51 -9.71 17.41
CA LEU A 180 4.02 -8.73 18.41
C LEU A 180 3.41 -7.52 17.72
N GLY A 181 4.03 -7.04 16.63
CA GLY A 181 3.50 -5.95 15.82
C GLY A 181 2.13 -6.29 15.24
N PHE A 182 1.88 -7.54 14.85
CA PHE A 182 0.55 -7.97 14.36
C PHE A 182 -0.54 -7.83 15.41
N ASP A 183 -0.23 -8.15 16.67
CA ASP A 183 -1.17 -7.97 17.78
C ASP A 183 -1.55 -6.49 17.94
N THR A 184 -0.55 -5.63 18.01
CA THR A 184 -0.75 -4.18 18.13
C THR A 184 -1.44 -3.59 16.89
N ALA A 185 -1.09 -4.04 15.67
CA ALA A 185 -1.71 -3.58 14.44
C ALA A 185 -3.22 -3.91 14.39
N ILE A 186 -3.60 -5.12 14.81
CA ILE A 186 -5.01 -5.54 14.94
C ILE A 186 -5.74 -4.62 15.92
N GLU A 187 -5.18 -4.39 17.11
CA GLU A 187 -5.79 -3.52 18.12
C GLU A 187 -5.98 -2.08 17.62
N VAL A 188 -4.99 -1.52 16.93
CA VAL A 188 -5.08 -0.19 16.33
C VAL A 188 -6.16 -0.15 15.25
N ALA A 189 -6.21 -1.13 14.35
CA ALA A 189 -7.21 -1.20 13.30
C ALA A 189 -8.64 -1.39 13.83
N GLN A 190 -8.82 -2.11 14.96
CA GLN A 190 -10.12 -2.24 15.64
C GLN A 190 -10.63 -0.91 16.21
N ARG A 191 -9.72 -0.04 16.68
CA ARG A 191 -10.06 1.28 17.21
C ARG A 191 -10.25 2.35 16.14
N HIS A 192 -9.58 2.18 14.98
CA HIS A 192 -9.55 3.18 13.90
C HIS A 192 -9.92 2.56 12.55
N SER A 193 -11.14 2.76 12.09
CA SER A 193 -11.63 2.21 10.81
C SER A 193 -10.87 2.72 9.57
N GLY A 194 -10.16 3.85 9.69
CA GLY A 194 -9.27 4.37 8.65
C GLY A 194 -7.91 3.68 8.57
N VAL A 195 -7.57 2.79 9.54
CA VAL A 195 -6.33 2.02 9.51
C VAL A 195 -6.56 0.69 8.82
N VAL A 196 -5.81 0.43 7.77
CA VAL A 196 -5.88 -0.78 6.94
C VAL A 196 -4.55 -1.52 7.04
N LEU A 197 -4.59 -2.82 7.35
CA LEU A 197 -3.41 -3.66 7.49
C LEU A 197 -2.93 -4.11 6.11
N GLU A 198 -1.70 -3.76 5.73
CA GLU A 198 -1.09 -4.24 4.51
C GLU A 198 -0.16 -5.42 4.84
N VAL A 199 -0.35 -6.56 4.16
CA VAL A 199 0.16 -7.86 4.62
C VAL A 199 1.34 -8.41 3.82
N CYS A 200 2.22 -7.59 3.29
CA CYS A 200 3.51 -8.07 2.80
C CYS A 200 4.51 -8.31 3.95
N GLY A 201 5.69 -8.82 3.63
CA GLY A 201 6.76 -9.01 4.60
C GLY A 201 7.10 -10.47 4.88
N SER A 202 8.19 -10.69 5.60
CA SER A 202 8.80 -12.03 5.76
C SER A 202 8.18 -12.85 6.89
N TYR A 203 7.65 -12.22 7.92
CA TYR A 203 7.18 -12.92 9.14
C TYR A 203 5.70 -13.25 9.13
N ASN A 204 4.90 -12.63 8.28
CA ASN A 204 3.47 -12.85 8.20
C ASN A 204 3.17 -14.25 7.63
N THR A 205 2.43 -15.06 8.38
CA THR A 205 1.97 -16.40 7.94
C THR A 205 0.52 -16.37 7.45
N GLY A 206 0.06 -17.45 6.81
CA GLY A 206 -1.36 -17.59 6.45
C GLY A 206 -2.30 -17.60 7.66
N ALA A 207 -1.83 -18.07 8.82
CA ALA A 207 -2.59 -18.07 10.06
C ALA A 207 -2.73 -16.63 10.64
N ASP A 208 -1.66 -15.84 10.60
CA ASP A 208 -1.69 -14.44 11.02
C ASP A 208 -2.64 -13.63 10.15
N LEU A 209 -2.56 -13.83 8.83
CA LEU A 209 -3.48 -13.19 7.88
C LEU A 209 -4.94 -13.57 8.15
N ALA A 210 -5.23 -14.86 8.34
CA ALA A 210 -6.58 -15.32 8.64
C ALA A 210 -7.09 -14.72 9.98
N ARG A 211 -6.21 -14.57 10.96
CA ARG A 211 -6.50 -13.90 12.23
C ARG A 211 -6.81 -12.41 12.01
N MET A 212 -5.97 -11.67 11.29
CA MET A 212 -6.21 -10.26 10.96
C MET A 212 -7.58 -10.08 10.32
N VAL A 213 -7.88 -10.85 9.27
CA VAL A 213 -9.18 -10.78 8.59
C VAL A 213 -10.36 -11.10 9.50
N ARG A 214 -10.22 -12.08 10.40
CA ARG A 214 -11.27 -12.43 11.37
C ARG A 214 -11.52 -11.31 12.39
N GLU A 215 -10.47 -10.62 12.83
CA GLU A 215 -10.54 -9.66 13.94
C GLU A 215 -10.87 -8.23 13.50
N VAL A 216 -10.43 -7.80 12.30
CA VAL A 216 -10.72 -6.46 11.79
C VAL A 216 -11.65 -6.45 10.57
N GLY A 217 -11.89 -7.61 9.97
CA GLY A 217 -12.68 -7.74 8.75
C GLY A 217 -11.86 -7.58 7.47
N PRO A 218 -12.32 -8.19 6.35
CA PRO A 218 -11.56 -8.24 5.10
C PRO A 218 -11.41 -6.88 4.42
N ARG A 219 -12.24 -5.89 4.76
CA ARG A 219 -12.14 -4.52 4.21
C ARG A 219 -11.11 -3.64 4.92
N GLN A 220 -10.52 -4.10 6.01
CA GLN A 220 -9.38 -3.47 6.68
C GLN A 220 -8.08 -4.27 6.49
N VAL A 221 -8.03 -5.16 5.50
CA VAL A 221 -6.81 -5.90 5.14
C VAL A 221 -6.61 -5.81 3.63
N VAL A 222 -5.39 -5.50 3.18
CA VAL A 222 -5.03 -5.44 1.76
C VAL A 222 -3.79 -6.28 1.46
N PHE A 223 -3.82 -6.94 0.32
CA PHE A 223 -2.67 -7.65 -0.22
C PHE A 223 -1.63 -6.66 -0.72
N GLY A 224 -0.40 -6.84 -0.28
CA GLY A 224 0.79 -6.28 -0.87
C GLY A 224 1.89 -7.33 -1.00
N SER A 225 2.85 -7.10 -1.84
CA SER A 225 3.93 -8.06 -2.08
C SER A 225 5.31 -7.59 -1.68
N ASP A 226 5.54 -6.29 -1.66
CA ASP A 226 6.88 -5.68 -1.60
C ASP A 226 7.75 -6.08 -2.82
N PHE A 227 7.11 -6.49 -3.91
CA PHE A 227 7.77 -6.88 -5.16
C PHE A 227 8.41 -5.64 -5.82
N PRO A 228 9.60 -5.76 -6.39
CA PRO A 228 10.43 -6.95 -6.58
C PRO A 228 11.43 -7.22 -5.44
N PHE A 229 11.32 -6.54 -4.32
CA PHE A 229 12.17 -6.76 -3.14
C PHE A 229 11.92 -8.15 -2.55
N ILE A 230 10.65 -8.53 -2.43
CA ILE A 230 10.19 -9.87 -2.10
C ILE A 230 9.54 -10.50 -3.34
N ASP A 231 9.66 -11.81 -3.50
CA ASP A 231 9.05 -12.53 -4.62
C ASP A 231 7.50 -12.45 -4.51
N LEU A 232 6.87 -11.87 -5.53
CA LEU A 232 5.42 -11.73 -5.64
C LEU A 232 4.66 -13.05 -5.38
N ARG A 233 5.21 -14.18 -5.84
CA ARG A 233 4.59 -15.51 -5.69
C ARG A 233 4.49 -15.93 -4.23
N MET A 234 5.47 -15.56 -3.40
CA MET A 234 5.48 -15.85 -1.97
C MET A 234 4.34 -15.13 -1.25
N SER A 235 4.20 -13.83 -1.48
CA SER A 235 3.15 -13.02 -0.85
C SER A 235 1.76 -13.39 -1.36
N LEU A 236 1.60 -13.62 -2.67
CA LEU A 236 0.34 -14.08 -3.26
C LEU A 236 -0.06 -15.46 -2.73
N GLY A 237 0.87 -16.41 -2.67
CA GLY A 237 0.64 -17.77 -2.15
C GLY A 237 0.13 -17.74 -0.71
N ARG A 238 0.67 -16.87 0.11
CA ARG A 238 0.23 -16.70 1.50
C ARG A 238 -1.27 -16.37 1.59
N VAL A 239 -1.77 -15.44 0.77
CA VAL A 239 -3.19 -15.09 0.76
C VAL A 239 -4.05 -16.19 0.15
N VAL A 240 -3.61 -16.79 -0.96
CA VAL A 240 -4.38 -17.82 -1.69
C VAL A 240 -4.56 -19.09 -0.85
N PHE A 241 -3.54 -19.49 -0.09
CA PHE A 241 -3.57 -20.70 0.73
C PHE A 241 -3.99 -20.50 2.19
N SER A 242 -4.26 -19.25 2.61
CA SER A 242 -4.77 -18.98 3.95
C SER A 242 -6.21 -19.46 4.13
N ASP A 243 -6.61 -19.72 5.38
CA ASP A 243 -7.97 -20.11 5.75
C ASP A 243 -8.91 -18.90 5.75
N LEU A 244 -9.33 -18.51 4.56
CA LEU A 244 -10.28 -17.41 4.30
C LEU A 244 -11.44 -17.92 3.46
N SER A 245 -12.63 -17.35 3.68
CA SER A 245 -13.74 -17.50 2.72
C SER A 245 -13.35 -16.88 1.36
N ASP A 246 -14.00 -17.30 0.28
CA ASP A 246 -13.72 -16.77 -1.05
C ASP A 246 -14.00 -15.27 -1.16
N ASP A 247 -15.06 -14.78 -0.50
CA ASP A 247 -15.38 -13.35 -0.47
C ASP A 247 -14.33 -12.55 0.30
N ALA A 248 -13.86 -13.05 1.45
CA ALA A 248 -12.80 -12.41 2.21
C ALA A 248 -11.47 -12.38 1.43
N ARG A 249 -11.14 -13.50 0.77
CA ARG A 249 -9.96 -13.61 -0.08
C ARG A 249 -10.02 -12.64 -1.26
N ALA A 250 -11.18 -12.51 -1.92
CA ALA A 250 -11.39 -11.56 -3.00
C ALA A 250 -11.24 -10.10 -2.54
N ALA A 251 -11.79 -9.77 -1.36
CA ALA A 251 -11.64 -8.45 -0.76
C ALA A 251 -10.16 -8.13 -0.50
N VAL A 252 -9.42 -9.02 0.18
CA VAL A 252 -8.01 -8.84 0.51
C VAL A 252 -7.14 -8.75 -0.75
N LEU A 253 -7.34 -9.63 -1.74
CA LEU A 253 -6.51 -9.69 -2.96
C LEU A 253 -6.69 -8.49 -3.89
N GLY A 254 -7.80 -7.75 -3.79
CA GLY A 254 -7.95 -6.61 -4.68
C GLY A 254 -9.17 -5.74 -4.47
N GLY A 255 -10.27 -6.27 -3.89
CA GLY A 255 -11.49 -5.51 -3.70
C GLY A 255 -11.27 -4.27 -2.86
N THR A 256 -10.68 -4.43 -1.67
CA THR A 256 -10.40 -3.32 -0.75
C THR A 256 -9.49 -2.26 -1.38
N MET A 257 -8.38 -2.66 -2.00
CA MET A 257 -7.47 -1.68 -2.62
C MET A 257 -8.10 -0.99 -3.84
N THR A 258 -8.91 -1.71 -4.63
CA THR A 258 -9.66 -1.11 -5.74
C THR A 258 -10.60 -0.01 -5.24
N ASP A 259 -11.32 -0.25 -4.14
CA ASP A 259 -12.19 0.75 -3.52
C ASP A 259 -11.39 1.96 -2.98
N LEU A 260 -10.23 1.72 -2.38
CA LEU A 260 -9.36 2.79 -1.87
C LEU A 260 -8.86 3.69 -2.99
N LEU A 261 -8.46 3.14 -4.13
CA LEU A 261 -7.98 3.92 -5.28
C LEU A 261 -9.03 4.85 -5.90
N GLN A 262 -10.32 4.68 -5.59
CA GLN A 262 -11.41 5.56 -6.05
C GLN A 262 -11.56 6.85 -5.22
N TRP A 263 -10.62 7.18 -4.32
CA TRP A 263 -10.72 8.35 -3.45
C TRP A 263 -10.94 9.68 -4.21
N ARG A 264 -10.34 9.83 -5.39
CA ARG A 264 -10.51 11.03 -6.22
C ARG A 264 -11.94 11.21 -6.69
N ASP A 265 -12.60 10.13 -7.09
CA ASP A 265 -13.99 10.17 -7.55
C ASP A 265 -14.93 10.50 -6.41
N ARG A 266 -14.69 9.91 -5.22
CA ARG A 266 -15.45 10.24 -4.00
C ARG A 266 -15.29 11.71 -3.61
N THR A 267 -14.08 12.26 -3.68
CA THR A 267 -13.81 13.67 -3.37
C THR A 267 -14.51 14.61 -4.37
N ARG A 268 -14.51 14.28 -5.66
CA ARG A 268 -15.23 15.06 -6.68
C ARG A 268 -16.73 15.03 -6.45
N GLN A 269 -17.31 13.88 -6.14
CA GLN A 269 -18.74 13.73 -5.85
C GLN A 269 -19.14 14.53 -4.62
N ALA A 270 -18.36 14.48 -3.53
CA ALA A 270 -18.62 15.24 -2.32
C ALA A 270 -18.62 16.76 -2.56
N ARG A 271 -17.65 17.28 -3.34
CA ARG A 271 -17.60 18.68 -3.71
C ARG A 271 -18.80 19.10 -4.57
N SER A 272 -19.21 18.27 -5.52
CA SER A 272 -20.38 18.56 -6.38
C SER A 272 -21.67 18.60 -5.58
N SER A 273 -21.82 17.74 -4.57
CA SER A 273 -23.00 17.70 -3.70
C SER A 273 -23.09 18.92 -2.78
N GLN A 274 -21.96 19.50 -2.36
CA GLN A 274 -21.92 20.71 -1.53
C GLN A 274 -22.26 21.99 -2.31
N VAL A 275 -22.02 22.01 -3.63
CA VAL A 275 -22.35 23.18 -4.50
C VAL A 275 -23.84 23.22 -4.86
N ILE A 276 -24.57 22.11 -4.71
CA ILE A 276 -26.00 22.00 -5.08
C ILE A 276 -26.91 22.18 -3.86
N ALA A 277 -26.39 22.24 -2.64
CA ALA A 277 -27.19 22.52 -1.45
C ALA A 277 -27.55 24.03 -1.43
N PRO A 278 -28.86 24.42 -1.44
CA PRO A 278 -29.30 25.79 -1.47
C PRO A 278 -29.01 26.55 -0.17
#